data_80a6af5fc647625f9dbb0154a73829b8
#
_entry.id   80a6af5fc647625f9dbb0154a73829b8
#
_cell.length_a   1.000
_cell.length_b   1.000
_cell.length_c   1.000
_cell.angle_alpha   90.00
_cell.angle_beta   90.00
_cell.angle_gamma   90.00
#
_symmetry.space_group_name_H-M   'P 1'
#
loop_
_entity.id
_entity.type
_entity.pdbx_description
1 polymer ?
#
loop_
_entity_poly.entity_id
_entity_poly.type
_entity_poly.pdbx_seq_one_letter_code
_entity_poly.pdbx_strand_id
1 'polypeptide(L)'
;TQLDYLDLYKKFTYKAQESYRLDYIAEVELGQKKLDHSEFDTFKDFYTKGWQKFIEYNIVDVELVDRLESKMKLIELALTMAYEAKVNYADVFYQVRMWDNIIYNYLKKRDIVVPPRKKESKSEKYAGAYVKEPIPGKYDWVVSFDLNSLYPHLIMQYNISPETLLEERHPTASVDKILNEEINFELYKDNAVCANGAMFRKDVRGFLPELMEKMYGDRVIFKKKMLKAKQDYEK
;
A
#
# COMPACT_ATOMS: atom_id res chain seq x y z
N THR A 1 -12.92 -14.15 14.84
CA THR A 1 -11.68 -13.61 14.23
C THR A 1 -11.16 -12.47 15.10
N GLN A 2 -9.88 -12.44 15.32
CA GLN A 2 -9.21 -11.53 16.24
C GLN A 2 -8.37 -10.54 15.42
N LEU A 3 -8.43 -9.24 15.74
CA LEU A 3 -7.52 -8.23 15.24
C LEU A 3 -6.53 -7.86 16.33
N ASP A 4 -5.24 -8.02 16.08
CA ASP A 4 -4.20 -7.54 16.97
C ASP A 4 -3.93 -6.07 16.67
N TYR A 5 -4.05 -5.22 17.69
CA TYR A 5 -3.83 -3.78 17.55
C TYR A 5 -2.37 -3.44 17.22
N LEU A 6 -1.42 -4.25 17.69
CA LEU A 6 -0.02 -4.13 17.35
C LEU A 6 0.22 -4.29 15.84
N ASP A 7 -0.46 -5.28 15.23
CA ASP A 7 -0.36 -5.52 13.79
C ASP A 7 -1.00 -4.39 12.99
N LEU A 8 -2.14 -3.86 13.45
CA LEU A 8 -2.76 -2.67 12.86
C LEU A 8 -1.82 -1.46 12.92
N TYR A 9 -1.23 -1.22 14.08
CA TYR A 9 -0.31 -0.10 14.27
C TYR A 9 0.90 -0.22 13.33
N LYS A 10 1.57 -1.38 13.29
CA LYS A 10 2.71 -1.62 12.40
C LYS A 10 2.37 -1.49 10.92
N LYS A 11 1.18 -1.93 10.53
CA LYS A 11 0.76 -1.95 9.13
C LYS A 11 0.36 -0.58 8.60
N PHE A 12 -0.35 0.20 9.41
CA PHE A 12 -1.01 1.42 8.96
C PHE A 12 -0.38 2.72 9.48
N THR A 13 0.69 2.62 10.30
CA THR A 13 1.53 3.76 10.62
C THR A 13 2.80 3.72 9.78
N TYR A 14 3.11 4.85 9.13
CA TYR A 14 4.27 4.94 8.21
C TYR A 14 5.56 5.33 8.91
N LYS A 15 5.52 5.57 10.22
CA LYS A 15 6.66 5.99 11.03
C LYS A 15 7.17 4.79 11.82
N ALA A 16 8.40 4.36 11.52
CA ALA A 16 9.05 3.34 12.33
C ALA A 16 9.29 3.84 13.75
N GLN A 17 9.04 2.97 14.73
CA GLN A 17 9.24 3.23 16.15
C GLN A 17 10.43 2.42 16.68
N GLU A 18 11.12 2.94 17.70
CA GLU A 18 12.21 2.23 18.36
C GLU A 18 11.74 0.99 19.10
N SER A 19 10.52 1.03 19.63
CA SER A 19 9.87 -0.09 20.29
C SER A 19 8.39 -0.12 19.97
N TYR A 20 7.83 -1.32 19.85
CA TYR A 20 6.39 -1.55 19.65
C TYR A 20 5.69 -2.10 20.91
N ARG A 21 6.32 -1.98 22.08
CA ARG A 21 5.66 -2.28 23.34
C ARG A 21 4.57 -1.26 23.62
N LEU A 22 3.46 -1.72 24.21
CA LEU A 22 2.31 -0.85 24.49
C LEU A 22 2.70 0.39 25.32
N ASP A 23 3.58 0.22 26.29
CA ASP A 23 4.08 1.33 27.13
C ASP A 23 4.74 2.43 26.29
N TYR A 24 5.64 2.05 25.38
CA TYR A 24 6.34 2.98 24.50
C TYR A 24 5.38 3.66 23.52
N ILE A 25 4.52 2.88 22.87
CA ILE A 25 3.57 3.44 21.89
C ILE A 25 2.55 4.36 22.57
N ALA A 26 2.07 4.00 23.76
CA ALA A 26 1.17 4.86 24.53
C ALA A 26 1.84 6.17 24.95
N GLU A 27 3.12 6.13 25.33
CA GLU A 27 3.89 7.36 25.62
C GLU A 27 4.04 8.24 24.37
N VAL A 28 4.44 7.66 23.24
CA VAL A 28 4.64 8.41 21.98
C VAL A 28 3.32 8.99 21.45
N GLU A 29 2.26 8.21 21.48
CA GLU A 29 0.98 8.61 20.87
C GLU A 29 0.07 9.39 21.83
N LEU A 30 0.04 9.04 23.11
CA LEU A 30 -0.90 9.59 24.09
C LEU A 30 -0.22 10.44 25.18
N GLY A 31 1.12 10.39 25.30
CA GLY A 31 1.86 10.99 26.41
C GLY A 31 1.58 10.28 27.74
N GLN A 32 1.17 9.02 27.71
CA GLN A 32 0.80 8.22 28.89
C GLN A 32 1.58 6.92 28.90
N LYS A 33 1.91 6.43 30.09
CA LYS A 33 2.59 5.15 30.31
C LYS A 33 1.67 4.14 30.99
N LYS A 34 2.07 2.89 30.93
CA LYS A 34 1.49 1.83 31.75
C LYS A 34 1.69 2.11 33.24
N LEU A 35 0.89 1.41 34.06
CA LEU A 35 1.08 1.45 35.49
C LEU A 35 2.42 0.78 35.85
N ASP A 36 3.25 1.47 36.64
CA ASP A 36 4.52 0.91 37.10
C ASP A 36 4.30 -0.22 38.12
N HIS A 37 5.04 -1.31 37.98
CA HIS A 37 5.02 -2.48 38.85
C HIS A 37 6.46 -2.94 39.23
N SER A 38 7.44 -2.05 39.12
CA SER A 38 8.86 -2.31 39.39
C SER A 38 9.16 -2.69 40.84
N GLU A 39 8.21 -2.48 41.75
CA GLU A 39 8.28 -2.93 43.15
C GLU A 39 8.20 -4.43 43.33
N PHE A 40 7.81 -5.18 42.28
CA PHE A 40 7.74 -6.64 42.34
C PHE A 40 8.87 -7.28 41.55
N ASP A 41 9.62 -8.21 42.17
CA ASP A 41 10.76 -8.86 41.55
C ASP A 41 10.37 -9.72 40.34
N THR A 42 9.21 -10.32 40.37
CA THR A 42 8.70 -11.17 39.29
C THR A 42 7.23 -10.86 38.99
N PHE A 43 6.82 -11.14 37.72
CA PHE A 43 5.42 -11.03 37.35
C PHE A 43 4.51 -11.95 38.15
N LYS A 44 5.05 -13.08 38.64
CA LYS A 44 4.35 -13.99 39.56
C LYS A 44 4.09 -13.34 40.92
N ASP A 45 5.08 -12.65 41.47
CA ASP A 45 4.92 -11.89 42.72
C ASP A 45 3.89 -10.80 42.56
N PHE A 46 3.88 -10.13 41.41
CA PHE A 46 2.93 -9.06 41.10
C PHE A 46 1.47 -9.56 41.17
N TYR A 47 1.13 -10.65 40.47
CA TYR A 47 -0.26 -11.12 40.51
C TYR A 47 -0.63 -11.92 41.76
N THR A 48 0.34 -12.42 42.55
CA THR A 48 0.06 -13.15 43.79
C THR A 48 0.07 -12.26 45.03
N LYS A 49 0.97 -11.30 45.11
CA LYS A 49 1.16 -10.42 46.27
C LYS A 49 0.51 -9.05 46.11
N GLY A 50 0.48 -8.54 44.88
CA GLY A 50 -0.05 -7.22 44.49
C GLY A 50 -1.33 -7.31 43.67
N TRP A 51 -2.19 -8.24 43.98
CA TRP A 51 -3.35 -8.60 43.19
C TRP A 51 -4.29 -7.40 42.84
N GLN A 52 -4.54 -6.49 43.78
CA GLN A 52 -5.35 -5.29 43.51
C GLN A 52 -4.68 -4.42 42.42
N LYS A 53 -3.41 -4.14 42.61
CA LYS A 53 -2.63 -3.36 41.61
C LYS A 53 -2.50 -4.10 40.28
N PHE A 54 -2.47 -5.42 40.29
CA PHE A 54 -2.48 -6.23 39.07
C PHE A 54 -3.78 -6.08 38.27
N ILE A 55 -4.92 -6.00 38.94
CA ILE A 55 -6.21 -5.72 38.28
C ILE A 55 -6.18 -4.31 37.67
N GLU A 56 -5.74 -3.30 38.42
CA GLU A 56 -5.64 -1.92 37.97
C GLU A 56 -4.69 -1.82 36.74
N TYR A 57 -3.58 -2.54 36.78
CA TYR A 57 -2.65 -2.64 35.63
C TYR A 57 -3.34 -3.20 34.39
N ASN A 58 -4.11 -4.26 34.50
CA ASN A 58 -4.86 -4.82 33.36
C ASN A 58 -5.93 -3.85 32.83
N ILE A 59 -6.61 -3.13 33.72
CA ILE A 59 -7.59 -2.11 33.32
C ILE A 59 -6.90 -1.01 32.52
N VAL A 60 -5.77 -0.49 33.02
CA VAL A 60 -4.99 0.55 32.33
C VAL A 60 -4.51 0.07 30.98
N ASP A 61 -4.05 -1.19 30.85
CA ASP A 61 -3.63 -1.74 29.56
C ASP A 61 -4.75 -1.75 28.52
N VAL A 62 -5.97 -2.12 28.93
CA VAL A 62 -7.15 -2.09 28.05
C VAL A 62 -7.53 -0.66 27.68
N GLU A 63 -7.55 0.25 28.67
CA GLU A 63 -7.87 1.67 28.44
C GLU A 63 -6.86 2.35 27.50
N LEU A 64 -5.57 2.01 27.60
CA LEU A 64 -4.56 2.56 26.68
C LEU A 64 -4.84 2.15 25.23
N VAL A 65 -5.22 0.89 24.98
CA VAL A 65 -5.59 0.43 23.64
C VAL A 65 -6.84 1.14 23.13
N ASP A 66 -7.85 1.31 23.97
CA ASP A 66 -9.08 2.03 23.64
C ASP A 66 -8.80 3.51 23.28
N ARG A 67 -7.93 4.18 24.06
CA ARG A 67 -7.50 5.55 23.78
C ARG A 67 -6.67 5.67 22.51
N LEU A 68 -5.79 4.68 22.23
CA LEU A 68 -5.07 4.62 20.97
C LEU A 68 -6.04 4.49 19.80
N GLU A 69 -7.04 3.60 19.88
CA GLU A 69 -8.06 3.48 18.84
C GLU A 69 -8.89 4.76 18.71
N SER A 70 -9.27 5.38 19.81
CA SER A 70 -10.02 6.64 19.81
C SER A 70 -9.29 7.75 19.08
N LYS A 71 -7.94 7.79 19.18
CA LYS A 71 -7.08 8.75 18.49
C LYS A 71 -6.79 8.35 17.04
N MET A 72 -6.45 7.11 16.80
CA MET A 72 -5.84 6.66 15.52
C MET A 72 -6.85 6.07 14.53
N LYS A 73 -7.98 5.53 15.01
CA LYS A 73 -9.04 4.96 14.17
C LYS A 73 -8.57 3.82 13.24
N LEU A 74 -7.65 2.99 13.72
CA LEU A 74 -7.05 1.92 12.90
C LEU A 74 -8.00 0.74 12.67
N ILE A 75 -8.87 0.44 13.64
CA ILE A 75 -9.91 -0.59 13.47
C ILE A 75 -10.94 -0.09 12.44
N GLU A 76 -11.37 1.17 12.53
CA GLU A 76 -12.29 1.77 11.57
C GLU A 76 -11.69 1.76 10.16
N LEU A 77 -10.39 2.07 10.02
CA LEU A 77 -9.66 1.99 8.77
C LEU A 77 -9.66 0.56 8.19
N ALA A 78 -9.30 -0.43 9.02
CA ALA A 78 -9.25 -1.83 8.62
C ALA A 78 -10.62 -2.35 8.16
N LEU A 79 -11.69 -2.00 8.89
CA LEU A 79 -13.06 -2.37 8.50
C LEU A 79 -13.50 -1.70 7.22
N THR A 80 -13.17 -0.42 7.02
CA THR A 80 -13.47 0.31 5.78
C THR A 80 -12.75 -0.33 4.59
N MET A 81 -11.46 -0.67 4.75
CA MET A 81 -10.70 -1.34 3.70
C MET A 81 -11.26 -2.74 3.38
N ALA A 82 -11.63 -3.51 4.41
CA ALA A 82 -12.23 -4.83 4.23
C ALA A 82 -13.57 -4.75 3.49
N TYR A 83 -14.39 -3.77 3.82
CA TYR A 83 -15.68 -3.54 3.17
C TYR A 83 -15.53 -3.16 1.70
N GLU A 84 -14.66 -2.21 1.40
CA GLU A 84 -14.39 -1.77 0.02
C GLU A 84 -13.78 -2.87 -0.85
N ALA A 85 -12.80 -3.60 -0.30
CA ALA A 85 -12.16 -4.72 -0.99
C ALA A 85 -13.02 -6.01 -1.01
N LYS A 86 -14.11 -6.07 -0.22
CA LYS A 86 -14.97 -7.24 -0.02
C LYS A 86 -14.20 -8.48 0.44
N VAL A 87 -13.36 -8.28 1.44
CA VAL A 87 -12.57 -9.33 2.09
C VAL A 87 -12.92 -9.42 3.58
N ASN A 88 -12.47 -10.47 4.25
CA ASN A 88 -12.52 -10.51 5.70
C ASN A 88 -11.56 -9.48 6.28
N TYR A 89 -11.88 -8.86 7.41
CA TYR A 89 -11.04 -7.83 8.01
C TYR A 89 -9.63 -8.33 8.39
N ALA A 90 -9.42 -9.62 8.64
CA ALA A 90 -8.09 -10.19 8.81
C ALA A 90 -7.26 -10.23 7.50
N ASP A 91 -7.92 -10.17 6.34
CA ASP A 91 -7.24 -10.21 5.04
C ASP A 91 -6.68 -8.84 4.60
N VAL A 92 -7.02 -7.75 5.31
CA VAL A 92 -6.49 -6.41 5.02
C VAL A 92 -4.96 -6.31 5.21
N PHE A 93 -4.38 -7.23 5.98
CA PHE A 93 -2.93 -7.34 6.12
C PHE A 93 -2.24 -7.91 4.87
N TYR A 94 -2.98 -8.58 3.99
CA TYR A 94 -2.48 -9.27 2.81
C TYR A 94 -2.88 -8.55 1.51
N GLN A 95 -2.00 -7.69 1.01
CA GLN A 95 -2.27 -6.88 -0.18
C GLN A 95 -2.69 -7.71 -1.40
N VAL A 96 -2.04 -8.86 -1.63
CA VAL A 96 -2.39 -9.73 -2.77
C VAL A 96 -3.83 -10.23 -2.68
N ARG A 97 -4.28 -10.66 -1.49
CA ARG A 97 -5.68 -11.11 -1.29
C ARG A 97 -6.69 -10.00 -1.51
N MET A 98 -6.36 -8.79 -1.05
CA MET A 98 -7.21 -7.63 -1.29
C MET A 98 -7.35 -7.35 -2.79
N TRP A 99 -6.24 -7.29 -3.52
CA TRP A 99 -6.24 -7.06 -4.96
C TRP A 99 -6.94 -8.18 -5.73
N ASP A 100 -6.71 -9.45 -5.39
CA ASP A 100 -7.40 -10.60 -5.98
C ASP A 100 -8.93 -10.45 -5.87
N ASN A 101 -9.43 -10.03 -4.70
CA ASN A 101 -10.86 -9.84 -4.49
C ASN A 101 -11.42 -8.58 -5.18
N ILE A 102 -10.69 -7.47 -5.17
CA ILE A 102 -11.06 -6.24 -5.88
C ILE A 102 -11.21 -6.55 -7.37
N ILE A 103 -10.19 -7.16 -7.97
CA ILE A 103 -10.19 -7.53 -9.39
C ILE A 103 -11.30 -8.53 -9.69
N TYR A 104 -11.44 -9.58 -8.88
CA TYR A 104 -12.51 -10.57 -9.06
C TYR A 104 -13.90 -9.92 -9.06
N ASN A 105 -14.19 -9.08 -8.07
CA ASN A 105 -15.48 -8.41 -7.97
C ASN A 105 -15.72 -7.40 -9.10
N TYR A 106 -14.65 -6.76 -9.57
CA TYR A 106 -14.71 -5.84 -10.71
C TYR A 106 -15.05 -6.57 -12.00
N LEU A 107 -14.39 -7.70 -12.29
CA LEU A 107 -14.61 -8.52 -13.48
C LEU A 107 -15.97 -9.24 -13.42
N LYS A 108 -16.34 -9.77 -12.25
CA LYS A 108 -17.64 -10.42 -12.03
C LYS A 108 -18.82 -9.51 -12.36
N LYS A 109 -18.75 -8.23 -12.03
CA LYS A 109 -19.79 -7.24 -12.37
C LYS A 109 -19.94 -7.01 -13.87
N ARG A 110 -18.98 -7.44 -14.67
CA ARG A 110 -18.95 -7.35 -16.14
C ARG A 110 -19.14 -8.70 -16.83
N ASP A 111 -19.53 -9.72 -16.07
CA ASP A 111 -19.67 -11.10 -16.53
C ASP A 111 -18.40 -11.69 -17.17
N ILE A 112 -17.23 -11.19 -16.73
CA ILE A 112 -15.91 -11.68 -17.16
C ILE A 112 -15.41 -12.73 -16.17
N VAL A 113 -15.13 -13.93 -16.69
CA VAL A 113 -14.59 -15.04 -15.90
C VAL A 113 -13.07 -14.94 -15.83
N VAL A 114 -12.54 -15.00 -14.60
CA VAL A 114 -11.08 -15.05 -14.37
C VAL A 114 -10.59 -16.45 -14.72
N PRO A 115 -9.57 -16.60 -15.59
CA PRO A 115 -9.01 -17.90 -15.91
C PRO A 115 -8.35 -18.56 -14.70
N PRO A 116 -8.32 -19.90 -14.62
CA PRO A 116 -7.65 -20.59 -13.54
C PRO A 116 -6.14 -20.30 -13.53
N ARG A 117 -5.55 -20.27 -12.33
CA ARG A 117 -4.11 -20.08 -12.19
C ARG A 117 -3.36 -21.22 -12.88
N LYS A 118 -2.50 -20.87 -13.83
CA LYS A 118 -1.54 -21.81 -14.38
C LYS A 118 -0.44 -22.08 -13.36
N LYS A 119 -0.14 -23.35 -13.08
CA LYS A 119 1.01 -23.77 -12.28
C LYS A 119 2.25 -23.75 -13.18
N GLU A 120 2.76 -22.58 -13.48
CA GLU A 120 4.04 -22.44 -14.18
C GLU A 120 5.14 -22.22 -13.15
N SER A 121 6.23 -22.99 -13.26
CA SER A 121 7.45 -22.70 -12.51
C SER A 121 8.05 -21.41 -13.07
N LYS A 122 8.30 -20.42 -12.21
CA LYS A 122 9.01 -19.20 -12.61
C LYS A 122 10.44 -19.57 -12.98
N SER A 123 10.70 -19.80 -14.25
CA SER A 123 12.03 -20.14 -14.77
C SER A 123 12.91 -18.92 -15.00
N GLU A 124 12.32 -17.73 -15.16
CA GLU A 124 13.05 -16.51 -15.49
C GLU A 124 12.82 -15.42 -14.44
N LYS A 125 13.92 -14.73 -14.09
CA LYS A 125 13.87 -13.49 -13.31
C LYS A 125 13.69 -12.33 -14.29
N TYR A 126 12.66 -11.50 -14.10
CA TYR A 126 12.55 -10.26 -14.83
C TYR A 126 13.46 -9.19 -14.23
N ALA A 127 13.97 -8.28 -15.06
CA ALA A 127 14.77 -7.15 -14.62
C ALA A 127 13.94 -6.21 -13.72
N GLY A 128 14.59 -5.68 -12.70
CA GLY A 128 13.99 -4.65 -11.84
C GLY A 128 13.88 -3.29 -12.54
N ALA A 129 13.58 -2.26 -11.76
CA ALA A 129 13.55 -0.89 -12.26
C ALA A 129 14.93 -0.44 -12.77
N TYR A 130 14.94 0.34 -13.85
CA TYR A 130 16.15 1.01 -14.31
C TYR A 130 16.57 2.09 -13.30
N VAL A 131 17.84 2.04 -12.91
CA VAL A 131 18.46 3.06 -12.07
C VAL A 131 19.70 3.57 -12.81
N LYS A 132 19.73 4.87 -13.10
CA LYS A 132 20.90 5.49 -13.72
C LYS A 132 22.00 5.61 -12.66
N GLU A 133 23.21 5.17 -13.00
CA GLU A 133 24.37 5.31 -12.12
C GLU A 133 24.64 6.80 -11.82
N PRO A 134 24.82 7.16 -10.53
CA PRO A 134 25.14 8.53 -10.17
C PRO A 134 26.56 8.88 -10.59
N ILE A 135 26.77 10.11 -11.02
CA ILE A 135 28.10 10.65 -11.23
C ILE A 135 28.53 11.35 -9.95
N PRO A 136 29.48 10.81 -9.17
CA PRO A 136 29.92 11.43 -7.92
C PRO A 136 30.54 12.79 -8.16
N GLY A 137 30.19 13.78 -7.36
CA GLY A 137 30.73 15.13 -7.50
C GLY A 137 30.03 16.13 -6.56
N LYS A 138 30.55 17.34 -6.55
CA LYS A 138 29.88 18.49 -5.93
C LYS A 138 29.09 19.22 -7.00
N TYR A 139 27.82 19.42 -6.74
CA TYR A 139 26.89 20.09 -7.65
C TYR A 139 26.30 21.33 -7.01
N ASP A 140 26.29 22.43 -7.75
CA ASP A 140 25.58 23.65 -7.37
C ASP A 140 24.18 23.62 -8.04
N TRP A 141 23.17 24.16 -7.36
CA TRP A 141 21.80 24.26 -7.91
C TRP A 141 21.15 22.91 -8.24
N VAL A 142 21.04 22.03 -7.22
CA VAL A 142 20.38 20.73 -7.37
C VAL A 142 18.88 20.92 -7.30
N VAL A 143 18.15 20.39 -8.31
CA VAL A 143 16.68 20.34 -8.35
C VAL A 143 16.25 18.88 -8.30
N SER A 144 15.35 18.56 -7.40
CA SER A 144 14.76 17.21 -7.27
C SER A 144 13.31 17.23 -7.74
N PHE A 145 12.96 16.28 -8.60
CA PHE A 145 11.60 16.05 -9.05
C PHE A 145 11.11 14.67 -8.62
N ASP A 146 9.85 14.59 -8.23
CA ASP A 146 9.16 13.34 -7.93
C ASP A 146 7.86 13.25 -8.72
N LEU A 147 7.58 12.06 -9.27
CA LEU A 147 6.36 11.79 -10.04
C LEU A 147 5.28 11.21 -9.13
N ASN A 148 4.25 11.97 -8.89
CA ASN A 148 3.11 11.53 -8.07
C ASN A 148 2.46 10.27 -8.66
N SER A 149 2.35 9.21 -7.83
CA SER A 149 1.66 7.96 -8.18
C SER A 149 2.17 7.35 -9.50
N LEU A 150 3.49 7.26 -9.68
CA LEU A 150 4.15 6.84 -10.92
C LEU A 150 3.57 5.53 -11.49
N TYR A 151 3.49 4.45 -10.70
CA TYR A 151 3.01 3.16 -11.18
C TYR A 151 1.57 3.18 -11.70
N PRO A 152 0.58 3.73 -10.98
CA PRO A 152 -0.77 3.89 -11.51
C PRO A 152 -0.81 4.66 -12.82
N HIS A 153 -0.05 5.75 -12.94
CA HIS A 153 -0.04 6.55 -14.17
C HIS A 153 0.61 5.81 -15.35
N LEU A 154 1.67 5.03 -15.12
CA LEU A 154 2.26 4.20 -16.17
C LEU A 154 1.28 3.11 -16.64
N ILE A 155 0.57 2.45 -15.71
CA ILE A 155 -0.47 1.48 -16.05
C ILE A 155 -1.56 2.13 -16.93
N MET A 156 -2.01 3.33 -16.55
CA MET A 156 -3.02 4.08 -17.31
C MET A 156 -2.51 4.54 -18.66
N GLN A 157 -1.28 5.07 -18.73
CA GLN A 157 -0.68 5.66 -19.92
C GLN A 157 -0.35 4.60 -20.99
N TYR A 158 0.27 3.50 -20.57
CA TYR A 158 0.66 2.41 -21.46
C TYR A 158 -0.42 1.37 -21.67
N ASN A 159 -1.58 1.55 -21.06
CA ASN A 159 -2.72 0.61 -21.13
C ASN A 159 -2.32 -0.81 -20.69
N ILE A 160 -1.54 -0.92 -19.61
CA ILE A 160 -0.98 -2.19 -19.12
C ILE A 160 -2.08 -3.04 -18.49
N SER A 161 -2.45 -4.11 -19.16
CA SER A 161 -3.44 -5.07 -18.67
C SER A 161 -3.22 -6.43 -19.37
N PRO A 162 -3.58 -7.57 -18.77
CA PRO A 162 -3.39 -8.87 -19.38
C PRO A 162 -4.04 -9.00 -20.77
N GLU A 163 -5.25 -8.47 -20.95
CA GLU A 163 -6.02 -8.55 -22.19
C GLU A 163 -5.57 -7.58 -23.29
N THR A 164 -4.76 -6.59 -22.92
CA THR A 164 -4.18 -5.62 -23.87
C THR A 164 -2.75 -5.97 -24.28
N LEU A 165 -2.13 -6.92 -23.58
CA LEU A 165 -0.78 -7.40 -23.90
C LEU A 165 -0.81 -8.18 -25.22
N LEU A 166 0.06 -7.78 -26.15
CA LEU A 166 0.27 -8.50 -27.41
C LEU A 166 1.26 -9.65 -27.21
N GLU A 167 1.06 -10.75 -27.93
CA GLU A 167 1.99 -11.88 -27.96
C GLU A 167 3.32 -11.48 -28.60
N GLU A 168 3.26 -10.63 -29.61
CA GLU A 168 4.44 -10.09 -30.28
C GLU A 168 5.14 -9.06 -29.42
N ARG A 169 6.47 -9.11 -29.41
CA ARG A 169 7.31 -8.12 -28.74
C ARG A 169 8.03 -7.27 -29.79
N HIS A 170 8.30 -6.04 -29.42
CA HIS A 170 9.18 -5.19 -30.24
C HIS A 170 10.60 -5.79 -30.29
N PRO A 171 11.15 -6.03 -31.48
CA PRO A 171 12.36 -6.85 -31.65
C PRO A 171 13.62 -6.23 -31.04
N THR A 172 13.69 -4.91 -30.94
CA THR A 172 14.90 -4.20 -30.54
C THR A 172 14.73 -3.19 -29.41
N ALA A 173 13.53 -3.11 -28.79
CA ALA A 173 13.30 -2.14 -27.73
C ALA A 173 14.19 -2.45 -26.51
N SER A 174 14.88 -1.43 -26.04
CA SER A 174 15.65 -1.41 -24.80
C SER A 174 15.64 -0.02 -24.20
N VAL A 175 16.01 0.10 -22.93
CA VAL A 175 16.09 1.39 -22.24
C VAL A 175 17.03 2.33 -23.01
N ASP A 176 18.22 1.86 -23.36
CA ASP A 176 19.24 2.69 -24.02
C ASP A 176 18.77 3.19 -25.39
N LYS A 177 18.13 2.32 -26.18
CA LYS A 177 17.61 2.71 -27.51
C LYS A 177 16.45 3.70 -27.44
N ILE A 178 15.63 3.61 -26.36
CA ILE A 178 14.57 4.59 -26.14
C ILE A 178 15.17 5.94 -25.73
N LEU A 179 16.15 5.93 -24.82
CA LEU A 179 16.83 7.15 -24.35
C LEU A 179 17.63 7.84 -25.48
N ASN A 180 18.21 7.07 -26.40
CA ASN A 180 18.95 7.57 -27.55
C ASN A 180 18.05 7.92 -28.75
N GLU A 181 16.71 7.81 -28.61
CA GLU A 181 15.76 8.08 -29.70
C GLU A 181 15.96 7.21 -30.97
N GLU A 182 16.52 5.99 -30.77
CA GLU A 182 16.81 5.06 -31.90
C GLU A 182 15.58 4.28 -32.36
N ILE A 183 14.42 4.38 -31.64
CA ILE A 183 13.20 3.65 -31.96
C ILE A 183 12.20 4.57 -32.66
N ASN A 184 11.79 4.16 -33.85
CA ASN A 184 10.73 4.85 -34.58
C ASN A 184 9.34 4.39 -34.05
N PHE A 185 8.75 5.15 -33.14
CA PHE A 185 7.42 4.86 -32.57
C PHE A 185 6.26 5.11 -33.55
N GLU A 186 6.49 5.81 -34.65
CA GLU A 186 5.48 6.05 -35.69
C GLU A 186 4.93 4.76 -36.30
N LEU A 187 5.77 3.72 -36.37
CA LEU A 187 5.38 2.39 -36.85
C LEU A 187 4.46 1.63 -35.85
N TYR A 188 4.38 2.11 -34.63
CA TYR A 188 3.64 1.46 -33.54
C TYR A 188 2.59 2.37 -32.91
N LYS A 189 1.99 3.29 -33.70
CA LYS A 189 1.02 4.30 -33.19
C LYS A 189 -0.15 3.70 -32.42
N ASP A 190 -0.62 2.52 -32.87
CA ASP A 190 -1.76 1.82 -32.29
C ASP A 190 -1.41 1.05 -31.01
N ASN A 191 -0.13 0.98 -30.66
CA ASN A 191 0.37 0.23 -29.53
C ASN A 191 1.23 1.11 -28.60
N ALA A 192 1.26 0.74 -27.33
CA ALA A 192 2.23 1.26 -26.37
C ALA A 192 3.41 0.28 -26.30
N VAL A 193 4.61 0.76 -26.56
CA VAL A 193 5.85 -0.04 -26.54
C VAL A 193 6.59 0.23 -25.24
N CYS A 194 6.87 -0.81 -24.48
CA CYS A 194 7.67 -0.74 -23.26
C CYS A 194 9.15 -1.04 -23.51
N ALA A 195 10.01 -0.59 -22.61
CA ALA A 195 11.45 -0.76 -22.74
C ALA A 195 11.94 -2.22 -22.74
N ASN A 196 11.15 -3.14 -22.21
CA ASN A 196 11.42 -4.58 -22.29
C ASN A 196 10.89 -5.25 -23.56
N GLY A 197 10.41 -4.46 -24.52
CA GLY A 197 9.82 -4.93 -25.76
C GLY A 197 8.35 -5.35 -25.66
N ALA A 198 7.74 -5.38 -24.48
CA ALA A 198 6.32 -5.67 -24.37
C ALA A 198 5.49 -4.56 -25.07
N MET A 199 4.44 -4.98 -25.78
CA MET A 199 3.54 -4.06 -26.46
C MET A 199 2.12 -4.24 -25.96
N PHE A 200 1.42 -3.13 -25.76
CA PHE A 200 0.03 -3.10 -25.32
C PHE A 200 -0.82 -2.35 -26.37
N ARG A 201 -1.92 -2.94 -26.78
CA ARG A 201 -2.87 -2.33 -27.70
C ARG A 201 -3.57 -1.12 -27.05
N LYS A 202 -3.89 -0.11 -27.85
CA LYS A 202 -4.55 1.14 -27.40
C LYS A 202 -6.00 1.27 -27.83
N ASP A 203 -6.47 0.43 -28.75
CA ASP A 203 -7.82 0.47 -29.31
C ASP A 203 -8.92 0.06 -28.32
N VAL A 204 -8.56 -0.75 -27.29
CA VAL A 204 -9.46 -1.16 -26.21
C VAL A 204 -8.83 -0.78 -24.87
N ARG A 205 -9.59 -0.15 -23.98
CA ARG A 205 -9.13 0.17 -22.63
C ARG A 205 -9.05 -1.09 -21.78
N GLY A 206 -7.89 -1.37 -21.20
CA GLY A 206 -7.70 -2.50 -20.30
C GLY A 206 -8.41 -2.31 -18.94
N PHE A 207 -8.76 -3.40 -18.27
CA PHE A 207 -9.48 -3.32 -16.99
C PHE A 207 -8.59 -2.77 -15.85
N LEU A 208 -7.28 -3.06 -15.86
CA LEU A 208 -6.36 -2.52 -14.85
C LEU A 208 -6.20 -1.00 -14.96
N PRO A 209 -5.96 -0.43 -16.17
CA PRO A 209 -6.01 1.01 -16.37
C PRO A 209 -7.32 1.67 -15.92
N GLU A 210 -8.46 1.08 -16.26
CA GLU A 210 -9.78 1.60 -15.85
C GLU A 210 -9.94 1.57 -14.32
N LEU A 211 -9.51 0.49 -13.67
CA LEU A 211 -9.54 0.36 -12.21
C LEU A 211 -8.61 1.37 -11.53
N MET A 212 -7.38 1.57 -12.06
CA MET A 212 -6.44 2.56 -11.55
C MET A 212 -6.98 3.98 -11.69
N GLU A 213 -7.58 4.31 -12.83
CA GLU A 213 -8.17 5.62 -13.10
C GLU A 213 -9.29 5.94 -12.10
N LYS A 214 -10.17 4.97 -11.84
CA LYS A 214 -11.22 5.09 -10.83
C LYS A 214 -10.64 5.31 -9.43
N MET A 215 -9.73 4.45 -8.99
CA MET A 215 -9.15 4.53 -7.64
C MET A 215 -8.36 5.83 -7.43
N TYR A 216 -7.61 6.26 -8.44
CA TYR A 216 -6.89 7.53 -8.38
C TYR A 216 -7.85 8.73 -8.34
N GLY A 217 -8.92 8.71 -9.14
CA GLY A 217 -9.97 9.72 -9.11
C GLY A 217 -10.64 9.83 -7.74
N ASP A 218 -11.03 8.71 -7.17
CA ASP A 218 -11.62 8.63 -5.81
C ASP A 218 -10.64 9.18 -4.76
N ARG A 219 -9.37 8.79 -4.83
CA ARG A 219 -8.31 9.33 -3.94
C ARG A 219 -8.21 10.85 -4.01
N VAL A 220 -8.23 11.43 -5.20
CA VAL A 220 -8.15 12.89 -5.39
C VAL A 220 -9.35 13.60 -4.75
N ILE A 221 -10.56 13.04 -4.94
CA ILE A 221 -11.80 13.58 -4.37
C ILE A 221 -11.73 13.55 -2.83
N PHE A 222 -11.39 12.39 -2.24
CA PHE A 222 -11.30 12.25 -0.79
C PHE A 222 -10.18 13.09 -0.18
N LYS A 223 -9.03 13.22 -0.85
CA LYS A 223 -7.95 14.10 -0.41
C LYS A 223 -8.40 15.57 -0.34
N LYS A 224 -9.14 16.05 -1.35
CA LYS A 224 -9.70 17.40 -1.34
C LYS A 224 -10.69 17.61 -0.18
N LYS A 225 -11.58 16.62 0.07
CA LYS A 225 -12.52 16.66 1.20
C LYS A 225 -11.79 16.70 2.54
N MET A 226 -10.76 15.87 2.71
CA MET A 226 -9.93 15.83 3.93
C MET A 226 -9.24 17.18 4.19
N LEU A 227 -8.61 17.77 3.16
CA LEU A 227 -7.95 19.07 3.29
C LEU A 227 -8.92 20.18 3.64
N LYS A 228 -10.11 20.17 3.05
CA LYS A 228 -11.17 21.14 3.39
C LYS A 228 -11.63 20.98 4.85
N ALA A 229 -11.94 19.75 5.27
CA ALA A 229 -12.35 19.48 6.65
C ALA A 229 -11.27 19.91 7.67
N LYS A 230 -9.98 19.69 7.34
CA LYS A 230 -8.87 20.16 8.18
C LYS A 230 -8.86 21.69 8.31
N GLN A 231 -9.01 22.42 7.21
CA GLN A 231 -9.07 23.88 7.22
C GLN A 231 -10.28 24.42 8.00
N ASP A 232 -11.44 23.73 7.93
CA ASP A 232 -12.64 24.12 8.65
C ASP A 232 -12.52 23.83 10.17
N TYR A 233 -11.70 22.84 10.55
CA TYR A 233 -11.42 22.53 11.97
C TYR A 233 -10.38 23.48 12.60
N GLU A 234 -9.45 24.00 11.82
CA GLU A 234 -8.39 24.93 12.26
C GLU A 234 -8.87 26.41 12.34
N LYS A 235 -10.08 26.71 11.89
CA LYS A 235 -10.78 28.02 12.05
C LYS A 235 -11.57 28.10 13.35
#